data_313b76f368c0f1460ca35555fab94ac9
#
_entry.id   313b76f368c0f1460ca35555fab94ac9
#
_cell.length_a   1.000
_cell.length_b   1.000
_cell.length_c   1.000
_cell.angle_alpha   90.00
_cell.angle_beta   90.00
_cell.angle_gamma   90.00
#
_symmetry.space_group_name_H-M   'P 1'
#
loop_
_entity.id
_entity.type
_entity.pdbx_description
1 polymer ?
#
loop_
_entity_poly.entity_id
_entity_poly.type
_entity_poly.pdbx_seq_one_letter_code
_entity_poly.pdbx_strand_id
1 'polypeptide(L)' 'MANHLTPSELAREAGLDRRDVISKCVELGVPIFNGKIDKNLFITSLRQNSNQGQDAAQPAGA' A
#
# COMPACT_ATOMS: atom_id res chain seq x y z
N MET A 1 -10.71 -9.68 -13.44
CA MET A 1 -11.46 -8.92 -12.49
C MET A 1 -10.70 -7.74 -11.97
N ALA A 2 -11.32 -6.64 -12.01
CA ALA A 2 -10.68 -5.43 -11.55
C ALA A 2 -10.72 -5.37 -10.04
N ASN A 3 -9.57 -5.25 -9.42
CA ASN A 3 -9.49 -5.09 -7.97
C ASN A 3 -9.22 -3.64 -7.63
N HIS A 4 -10.00 -2.77 -8.24
CA HIS A 4 -9.86 -1.35 -8.02
C HIS A 4 -10.87 -0.88 -7.00
N LEU A 5 -10.38 -0.31 -5.93
CA LEU A 5 -11.21 0.16 -4.83
C LEU A 5 -10.95 1.64 -4.59
N THR A 6 -11.96 2.31 -4.07
CA THR A 6 -11.73 3.68 -3.61
C THR A 6 -10.86 3.65 -2.37
N PRO A 7 -10.19 4.76 -2.06
CA PRO A 7 -9.38 4.80 -0.84
C PRO A 7 -10.16 4.41 0.41
N SER A 8 -11.43 4.81 0.47
CA SER A 8 -12.26 4.45 1.63
C SER A 8 -12.51 2.96 1.70
N GLU A 9 -12.80 2.36 0.56
CA GLU A 9 -13.03 0.92 0.51
C GLU A 9 -11.76 0.15 0.85
N LEU A 10 -10.66 0.58 0.29
CA LEU A 10 -9.39 -0.08 0.54
C LEU A 10 -8.97 0.06 2.00
N ALA A 11 -9.22 1.23 2.58
CA ALA A 11 -8.92 1.46 3.99
C ALA A 11 -9.71 0.50 4.86
N ARG A 12 -10.98 0.32 4.52
CA ARG A 12 -11.84 -0.58 5.28
C ARG A 12 -11.34 -2.02 5.20
N GLU A 13 -10.91 -2.42 4.02
CA GLU A 13 -10.42 -3.78 3.83
C GLU A 13 -9.08 -4.00 4.53
N ALA A 14 -8.24 -2.99 4.51
CA ALA A 14 -6.91 -3.10 5.08
C ALA A 14 -6.86 -2.75 6.56
N GLY A 15 -7.97 -2.28 7.13
CA GLY A 15 -7.98 -1.86 8.52
C GLY A 15 -7.23 -0.57 8.76
N LEU A 16 -7.22 0.31 7.77
CA LEU A 16 -6.53 1.58 7.84
C LEU A 16 -7.51 2.73 7.71
N ASP A 17 -7.00 3.94 7.91
CA ASP A 17 -7.76 5.13 7.63
C ASP A 17 -7.60 5.50 6.16
N ARG A 18 -8.59 6.21 5.64
CA ARG A 18 -8.52 6.65 4.25
C ARG A 18 -7.25 7.46 3.99
N ARG A 19 -6.87 8.30 4.94
CA ARG A 19 -5.66 9.10 4.81
C ARG A 19 -4.42 8.24 4.75
N ASP A 20 -4.39 7.20 5.56
CA ASP A 20 -3.26 6.29 5.58
C ASP A 20 -3.12 5.59 4.25
N VAL A 21 -4.23 5.19 3.65
CA VAL A 21 -4.19 4.54 2.34
C VAL A 21 -3.59 5.49 1.31
N ILE A 22 -4.04 6.74 1.31
CA ILE A 22 -3.54 7.70 0.35
C ILE A 22 -2.04 7.96 0.57
N SER A 23 -1.65 8.12 1.82
CA SER A 23 -0.24 8.31 2.15
C SER A 23 0.61 7.14 1.70
N LYS A 24 0.11 5.94 1.94
CA LYS A 24 0.83 4.74 1.52
C LYS A 24 0.96 4.66 0.02
N CYS A 25 -0.09 5.02 -0.70
CA CYS A 25 -0.02 5.02 -2.15
C CYS A 25 1.08 5.96 -2.65
N VAL A 26 1.20 7.11 -2.03
CA VAL A 26 2.24 8.06 -2.41
C VAL A 26 3.62 7.49 -2.07
N GLU A 27 3.77 6.95 -0.89
CA GLU A 27 5.04 6.39 -0.46
C GLU A 27 5.47 5.20 -1.31
N LEU A 28 4.53 4.35 -1.63
CA LEU A 28 4.82 3.13 -2.37
C LEU A 28 4.83 3.33 -3.87
N GLY A 29 4.40 4.48 -4.33
CA GLY A 29 4.33 4.74 -5.75
C GLY A 29 3.17 4.02 -6.42
N VAL A 30 2.14 3.71 -5.68
CA VAL A 30 0.95 3.05 -6.23
C VAL A 30 0.07 4.12 -6.87
N PRO A 31 -0.19 4.01 -8.19
CA PRO A 31 -0.99 5.02 -8.87
C PRO A 31 -2.46 4.93 -8.49
N ILE A 32 -3.10 6.08 -8.49
CA ILE A 32 -4.52 6.18 -8.24
C ILE A 32 -5.20 6.58 -9.55
N PHE A 33 -6.05 5.71 -10.06
CA PHE A 33 -6.74 5.92 -11.32
C PHE A 33 -8.20 6.21 -11.09
N ASN A 34 -8.67 7.36 -11.57
CA ASN A 34 -10.08 7.73 -11.41
C ASN A 34 -10.54 7.63 -9.96
N GLY A 35 -9.67 7.97 -9.03
CA GLY A 35 -10.00 7.89 -7.62
C GLY A 35 -10.05 6.49 -7.08
N LYS A 36 -9.50 5.52 -7.80
CA LYS A 36 -9.48 4.13 -7.36
C LYS A 36 -8.07 3.60 -7.36
N ILE A 37 -7.83 2.65 -6.49
CA ILE A 37 -6.51 2.08 -6.28
C ILE A 37 -6.56 0.59 -6.59
N ASP A 38 -5.53 0.10 -7.26
CA ASP A 38 -5.41 -1.34 -7.52
C ASP A 38 -5.07 -2.03 -6.20
N LYS A 39 -6.02 -2.81 -5.70
CA LYS A 39 -5.86 -3.48 -4.42
C LYS A 39 -4.66 -4.43 -4.43
N ASN A 40 -4.53 -5.21 -5.48
CA ASN A 40 -3.43 -6.17 -5.56
C ASN A 40 -2.09 -5.47 -5.56
N LEU A 41 -1.99 -4.40 -6.34
CA LEU A 41 -0.75 -3.64 -6.39
C LEU A 41 -0.46 -3.00 -5.04
N PHE A 42 -1.47 -2.47 -4.40
CA PHE A 42 -1.31 -1.85 -3.09
C PHE A 42 -0.79 -2.86 -2.07
N ILE A 43 -1.43 -4.01 -2.01
CA ILE A 43 -1.06 -5.04 -1.04
C ILE A 43 0.33 -5.58 -1.34
N THR A 44 0.61 -5.84 -2.60
CA THR A 44 1.91 -6.34 -3.00
C THR A 44 3.01 -5.33 -2.65
N SER A 45 2.77 -4.06 -2.95
CA SER A 45 3.73 -3.02 -2.64
C SER A 45 3.94 -2.88 -1.14
N LEU A 46 2.87 -2.99 -0.38
CA LEU A 46 2.96 -2.93 1.07
C LEU A 46 3.83 -4.05 1.62
N ARG A 47 3.60 -5.25 1.13
CA ARG A 47 4.34 -6.42 1.59
C ARG A 47 5.81 -6.32 1.20
N GLN A 48 6.08 -5.91 0.00
CA GLN A 48 7.46 -5.76 -0.46
C GLN A 48 8.18 -4.68 0.34
N ASN A 49 7.49 -3.57 0.56
CA ASN A 49 8.08 -2.48 1.31
C ASN A 49 8.36 -2.91 2.75
N SER A 50 7.44 -3.65 3.33
CA SER A 50 7.65 -4.14 4.69
C SER A 50 8.84 -5.09 4.75
N ASN A 51 8.94 -5.98 3.78
CA ASN A 51 10.06 -6.90 3.73
C ASN A 51 11.37 -6.16 3.56
N GLN A 52 11.39 -5.20 2.66
CA GLN A 52 12.58 -4.41 2.44
C GLN A 52 12.94 -3.62 3.68
N GLY A 53 11.92 -3.08 4.33
CA GLY A 53 12.16 -2.34 5.56
C GLY A 53 12.79 -3.21 6.62
N GLN A 54 12.31 -4.41 6.75
CA GLN A 54 12.87 -5.34 7.72
C GLN A 54 14.28 -5.74 7.33
N ASP A 55 14.47 -6.06 6.07
CA ASP A 55 15.80 -6.42 5.59
C ASP A 55 16.77 -5.28 5.79
N ALA A 56 16.34 -4.09 5.47
CA ALA A 56 17.20 -2.93 5.64
C ALA A 56 17.56 -2.73 7.10
N ALA A 57 16.62 -2.95 7.96
CA ALA A 57 16.87 -2.76 9.38
C ALA A 57 17.83 -3.81 9.91
N GLN A 58 17.62 -5.04 9.51
CA GLN A 58 18.46 -6.13 9.99
C GLN A 58 19.87 -6.08 9.44
N PRO A 59 20.02 -6.03 8.14
CA PRO A 59 21.37 -5.99 7.59
C PRO A 59 22.12 -4.75 8.02
N ALA A 60 21.42 -3.68 8.16
CA ALA A 60 22.06 -2.48 8.65
C ALA A 60 22.58 -2.72 10.06
N GLY A 61 21.81 -3.45 10.83
CA GLY A 61 22.25 -3.82 12.14
C GLY A 61 23.36 -4.83 12.13
N ALA A 62 23.40 -5.56 11.09
CA ALA A 62 24.42 -6.58 10.97
C ALA A 62 25.78 -5.98 10.75
#